data_fe1e91e0d544b986dcfab123b8c86e73
#
_entry.id   fe1e91e0d544b986dcfab123b8c86e73
#
_cell.length_a   1.000
_cell.length_b   1.000
_cell.length_c   1.000
_cell.angle_alpha   90.00
_cell.angle_beta   90.00
_cell.angle_gamma   90.00
#
_symmetry.space_group_name_H-M   'P 1'
#
loop_
_entity.id
_entity.type
_entity.pdbx_description
1 polymer ?
#
loop_
_entity_poly.entity_id
_entity_poly.type
_entity_poly.pdbx_seq_one_letter_code
_entity_poly.pdbx_strand_id
1 'polypeptide(L)'
;KYGLDLISLIAPTSHDRIRMIAKEASGFVYCVSSLGVTGMRSEITTDIGAMVKLVKEVKDIPCAVGFGISTPDQAARMAGLSDGAIVGSAIVKLCKEYGADVPDQVKAYVKDMCEAVHRK
;
A
#
# COMPACT_ATOMS: atom_id res chain seq x y z
N LYS A 1 -13.98 -12.58 -18.84
CA LYS A 1 -14.14 -12.68 -20.28
C LYS A 1 -12.85 -12.32 -21.03
N TYR A 2 -12.14 -11.29 -20.58
CA TYR A 2 -10.92 -10.83 -21.25
C TYR A 2 -9.65 -11.15 -20.46
N GLY A 3 -9.74 -11.91 -19.40
CA GLY A 3 -8.60 -12.25 -18.57
C GLY A 3 -8.03 -11.09 -17.76
N LEU A 4 -8.83 -10.06 -17.54
CA LEU A 4 -8.42 -8.90 -16.78
C LEU A 4 -8.80 -9.06 -15.32
N ASP A 5 -7.89 -8.63 -14.44
CA ASP A 5 -8.16 -8.57 -13.01
C ASP A 5 -8.62 -7.17 -12.64
N LEU A 6 -9.75 -7.09 -11.95
CA LEU A 6 -10.23 -5.83 -11.40
C LEU A 6 -9.70 -5.71 -9.97
N ILE A 7 -8.76 -4.80 -9.77
CA ILE A 7 -8.13 -4.63 -8.46
C ILE A 7 -9.07 -3.87 -7.52
N SER A 8 -9.44 -4.52 -6.44
CA SER A 8 -10.37 -3.95 -5.46
C SER A 8 -9.64 -3.08 -4.45
N LEU A 9 -10.26 -1.95 -4.09
CA LEU A 9 -9.75 -1.05 -3.06
C LEU A 9 -10.53 -1.27 -1.77
N ILE A 10 -9.83 -1.32 -0.66
CA ILE A 10 -10.41 -1.40 0.67
C ILE A 10 -9.91 -0.23 1.51
N ALA A 11 -10.84 0.47 2.14
CA ALA A 11 -10.53 1.56 3.07
C ALA A 11 -11.05 1.20 4.46
N PRO A 12 -10.61 1.89 5.52
CA PRO A 12 -11.18 1.67 6.85
C PRO A 12 -12.70 1.86 6.83
N THR A 13 -13.43 0.78 7.08
CA THR A 13 -14.88 0.75 7.02
C THR A 13 -15.37 -0.46 7.81
N SER A 14 -16.65 -0.82 7.68
CA SER A 14 -17.21 -1.95 8.42
C SER A 14 -16.56 -3.28 8.01
N HIS A 15 -16.44 -4.19 8.96
CA HIS A 15 -15.83 -5.49 8.74
C HIS A 15 -16.58 -6.30 7.68
N ASP A 16 -17.91 -6.23 7.68
CA ASP A 16 -18.72 -6.97 6.71
C ASP A 16 -18.44 -6.52 5.29
N ARG A 17 -18.28 -5.21 5.10
CA ARG A 17 -17.99 -4.65 3.78
C ARG A 17 -16.62 -5.10 3.28
N ILE A 18 -15.62 -5.09 4.16
CA ILE A 18 -14.28 -5.53 3.83
C ILE A 18 -14.31 -7.01 3.40
N ARG A 19 -15.00 -7.85 4.15
CA ARG A 19 -15.12 -9.27 3.82
C ARG A 19 -15.80 -9.49 2.47
N MET A 20 -16.86 -8.73 2.19
CA MET A 20 -17.60 -8.84 0.93
C MET A 20 -16.71 -8.49 -0.27
N ILE A 21 -15.96 -7.41 -0.16
CA ILE A 21 -15.05 -6.98 -1.23
C ILE A 21 -13.92 -8.01 -1.42
N ALA A 22 -13.34 -8.47 -0.32
CA ALA A 22 -12.24 -9.44 -0.36
C ALA A 22 -12.66 -10.74 -1.01
N LYS A 23 -13.87 -11.20 -0.75
CA LYS A 23 -14.37 -12.44 -1.30
C LYS A 23 -14.37 -12.48 -2.82
N GLU A 24 -14.64 -11.34 -3.45
CA GLU A 24 -14.71 -11.23 -4.90
C GLU A 24 -13.44 -10.67 -5.54
N ALA A 25 -12.42 -10.34 -4.74
CA ALA A 25 -11.20 -9.74 -5.26
C ALA A 25 -10.37 -10.73 -6.07
N SER A 26 -9.66 -10.20 -7.07
CA SER A 26 -8.70 -10.96 -7.85
C SER A 26 -7.41 -10.16 -8.00
N GLY A 27 -6.31 -10.84 -8.32
CA GLY A 27 -5.00 -10.19 -8.42
C GLY A 27 -4.42 -9.86 -7.06
N PHE A 28 -4.72 -8.68 -6.56
CA PHE A 28 -4.36 -8.28 -5.19
C PHE A 28 -5.39 -7.28 -4.68
N VAL A 29 -5.35 -7.00 -3.37
CA VAL A 29 -6.22 -6.00 -2.75
C VAL A 29 -5.40 -4.76 -2.42
N TYR A 30 -5.87 -3.61 -2.85
CA TYR A 30 -5.26 -2.32 -2.54
C TYR A 30 -5.87 -1.78 -1.26
N CYS A 31 -5.09 -1.76 -0.19
CA CYS A 31 -5.55 -1.24 1.11
C CYS A 31 -5.15 0.22 1.25
N VAL A 32 -6.15 1.10 1.36
CA VAL A 32 -5.91 2.53 1.57
C VAL A 32 -5.62 2.76 3.05
N SER A 33 -4.43 3.26 3.35
CA SER A 33 -3.96 3.36 4.73
C SER A 33 -4.61 4.48 5.54
N SER A 34 -5.04 5.54 4.87
CA SER A 34 -5.57 6.71 5.57
C SER A 34 -6.50 7.47 4.66
N LEU A 35 -7.48 8.12 5.27
CA LEU A 35 -8.41 8.98 4.57
C LEU A 35 -8.00 10.45 4.68
N GLY A 36 -6.71 10.71 4.48
CA GLY A 36 -6.18 12.05 4.51
C GLY A 36 -5.88 12.60 5.89
N VAL A 37 -5.91 11.74 6.90
CA VAL A 37 -5.57 12.15 8.27
C VAL A 37 -4.06 12.14 8.43
N THR A 38 -3.50 13.26 8.87
CA THR A 38 -2.09 13.37 9.15
C THR A 38 -1.87 13.35 10.66
N GLY A 39 -0.79 12.73 11.09
CA GLY A 39 -0.36 12.80 12.48
C GLY A 39 -0.69 11.61 13.38
N MET A 40 -1.70 10.84 13.09
CA MET A 40 -2.15 9.72 13.94
C MET A 40 -1.59 8.39 13.42
N ARG A 41 -0.29 8.31 13.30
CA ARG A 41 0.39 7.20 12.60
C ARG A 41 0.25 5.84 13.28
N SER A 42 0.25 5.80 14.60
CA SER A 42 0.14 4.53 15.32
C SER A 42 -1.25 3.91 15.16
N GLU A 43 -2.28 4.74 15.18
CA GLU A 43 -3.65 4.27 14.97
C GLU A 43 -3.86 3.78 13.54
N ILE A 44 -3.31 4.51 12.57
CA ILE A 44 -3.39 4.12 11.16
C ILE A 44 -2.74 2.75 10.96
N THR A 45 -1.58 2.52 11.58
CA THR A 45 -0.87 1.26 11.49
C THR A 45 -1.71 0.11 12.04
N THR A 46 -2.38 0.32 13.16
CA THR A 46 -3.24 -0.68 13.78
C THR A 46 -4.42 -1.03 12.87
N ASP A 47 -5.04 0.00 12.28
CA ASP A 47 -6.18 -0.22 11.38
C ASP A 47 -5.79 -1.01 10.14
N ILE A 48 -4.61 -0.74 9.59
CA ILE A 48 -4.12 -1.44 8.41
C ILE A 48 -3.89 -2.92 8.72
N GLY A 49 -3.27 -3.22 9.84
CA GLY A 49 -3.07 -4.61 10.27
C GLY A 49 -4.38 -5.35 10.39
N ALA A 50 -5.38 -4.73 11.00
CA ALA A 50 -6.71 -5.31 11.14
C ALA A 50 -7.38 -5.55 9.79
N MET A 51 -7.29 -4.59 8.87
CA MET A 51 -7.85 -4.74 7.53
C MET A 51 -7.23 -5.90 6.76
N VAL A 52 -5.91 -5.98 6.77
CA VAL A 52 -5.20 -7.06 6.08
C VAL A 52 -5.59 -8.42 6.67
N LYS A 53 -5.68 -8.49 7.98
CA LYS A 53 -6.09 -9.71 8.66
C LYS A 53 -7.48 -10.17 8.23
N LEU A 54 -8.44 -9.23 8.16
CA LEU A 54 -9.79 -9.53 7.70
C LEU A 54 -9.80 -10.09 6.28
N VAL A 55 -9.02 -9.48 5.38
CA VAL A 55 -8.93 -9.96 4.00
C VAL A 55 -8.37 -11.38 3.97
N LYS A 56 -7.30 -11.63 4.70
CA LYS A 56 -6.65 -12.94 4.72
C LYS A 56 -7.52 -14.03 5.31
N GLU A 57 -8.43 -13.71 6.22
CA GLU A 57 -9.39 -14.65 6.78
C GLU A 57 -10.38 -15.13 5.72
N VAL A 58 -10.70 -14.28 4.75
CA VAL A 58 -11.69 -14.56 3.72
C VAL A 58 -11.07 -15.19 2.48
N LYS A 59 -9.89 -14.71 2.09
CA LYS A 59 -9.26 -15.15 0.86
C LYS A 59 -7.74 -15.03 0.95
N ASP A 60 -7.04 -16.02 0.46
CA ASP A 60 -5.58 -15.99 0.39
C ASP A 60 -5.15 -15.20 -0.84
N ILE A 61 -5.08 -13.90 -0.70
CA ILE A 61 -4.77 -12.97 -1.78
C ILE A 61 -3.78 -11.92 -1.27
N PRO A 62 -2.80 -11.50 -2.07
CA PRO A 62 -1.86 -10.47 -1.63
C PRO A 62 -2.56 -9.15 -1.34
N CYS A 63 -2.09 -8.46 -0.31
CA CYS A 63 -2.59 -7.13 0.07
C CYS A 63 -1.44 -6.14 -0.02
N ALA A 64 -1.65 -5.05 -0.75
CA ALA A 64 -0.68 -3.98 -0.84
C ALA A 64 -1.27 -2.73 -0.22
N VAL A 65 -0.46 -2.02 0.56
CA VAL A 65 -0.91 -0.82 1.28
C VAL A 65 -0.36 0.42 0.59
N GLY A 66 -1.23 1.37 0.34
CA GLY A 66 -0.86 2.63 -0.29
C GLY A 66 -1.45 3.83 0.44
N PHE A 67 -1.16 5.00 -0.10
CA PHE A 67 -1.60 6.29 0.39
C PHE A 67 -0.71 6.85 1.51
N GLY A 68 0.03 7.87 1.17
CA GLY A 68 0.84 8.61 2.15
C GLY A 68 2.18 8.01 2.50
N ILE A 69 2.61 6.97 1.80
CA ILE A 69 3.92 6.38 2.02
C ILE A 69 4.96 7.16 1.22
N SER A 70 5.97 7.69 1.90
CA SER A 70 7.00 8.50 1.26
C SER A 70 8.42 8.19 1.71
N THR A 71 8.60 7.57 2.88
CA THR A 71 9.92 7.27 3.42
C THR A 71 10.16 5.75 3.48
N PRO A 72 11.44 5.32 3.45
CA PRO A 72 11.75 3.90 3.61
C PRO A 72 11.20 3.29 4.90
N ASP A 73 11.25 4.03 6.01
CA ASP A 73 10.73 3.52 7.28
C ASP A 73 9.23 3.27 7.23
N GLN A 74 8.48 4.18 6.60
CA GLN A 74 7.05 4.00 6.40
C GLN A 74 6.78 2.78 5.53
N ALA A 75 7.53 2.63 4.44
CA ALA A 75 7.37 1.49 3.54
C ALA A 75 7.66 0.18 4.25
N ALA A 76 8.72 0.11 5.04
CA ALA A 76 9.08 -1.09 5.80
C ALA A 76 7.97 -1.45 6.79
N ARG A 77 7.43 -0.46 7.48
CA ARG A 77 6.36 -0.68 8.45
C ARG A 77 5.10 -1.23 7.79
N MET A 78 4.70 -0.64 6.68
CA MET A 78 3.50 -1.08 5.97
C MET A 78 3.70 -2.45 5.33
N ALA A 79 4.88 -2.73 4.80
CA ALA A 79 5.19 -4.05 4.25
C ALA A 79 5.20 -5.12 5.33
N GLY A 80 5.57 -4.76 6.56
CA GLY A 80 5.51 -5.69 7.69
C GLY A 80 4.08 -6.10 8.07
N LEU A 81 3.11 -5.26 7.74
CA LEU A 81 1.69 -5.50 8.04
C LEU A 81 0.93 -6.10 6.85
N SER A 82 1.56 -6.19 5.69
CA SER A 82 0.91 -6.58 4.45
C SER A 82 1.91 -7.33 3.56
N ASP A 83 1.55 -7.51 2.30
CA ASP A 83 2.44 -8.15 1.33
C ASP A 83 3.27 -7.15 0.53
N GLY A 84 2.92 -5.88 0.58
CA GLY A 84 3.67 -4.86 -0.13
C GLY A 84 3.20 -3.45 0.17
N ALA A 85 4.00 -2.48 -0.25
CA ALA A 85 3.72 -1.06 -0.09
C ALA A 85 3.66 -0.39 -1.46
N ILE A 86 2.73 0.53 -1.62
CA ILE A 86 2.54 1.26 -2.87
C ILE A 86 2.96 2.71 -2.65
N VAL A 87 3.88 3.20 -3.48
CA VAL A 87 4.40 4.55 -3.41
C VAL A 87 4.11 5.26 -4.73
N GLY A 88 3.37 6.34 -4.67
CA GLY A 88 2.99 7.09 -5.86
C GLY A 88 3.42 8.54 -5.82
N SER A 89 2.75 9.35 -5.00
CA SER A 89 2.95 10.80 -5.00
C SER A 89 4.39 11.23 -4.69
N ALA A 90 5.12 10.47 -3.88
CA ALA A 90 6.53 10.77 -3.61
C ALA A 90 7.38 10.69 -4.87
N ILE A 91 7.10 9.69 -5.72
CA ILE A 91 7.82 9.54 -6.99
C ILE A 91 7.42 10.64 -7.97
N VAL A 92 6.13 10.98 -8.02
CA VAL A 92 5.64 12.09 -8.85
C VAL A 92 6.32 13.41 -8.44
N LYS A 93 6.51 13.60 -7.14
CA LYS A 93 7.19 14.79 -6.62
C LYS A 93 8.64 14.85 -7.12
N LEU A 94 9.33 13.72 -7.14
CA LEU A 94 10.70 13.67 -7.68
C LEU A 94 10.71 14.05 -9.16
N CYS A 95 9.76 13.56 -9.93
CA CYS A 95 9.64 13.92 -11.34
C CYS A 95 9.47 15.44 -11.53
N LYS A 96 8.68 16.05 -10.66
CA LYS A 96 8.46 17.50 -10.70
C LYS A 96 9.72 18.29 -10.34
N GLU A 97 10.47 17.83 -9.34
CA GLU A 97 11.65 18.55 -8.84
C GLU A 97 12.88 18.40 -9.74
N TYR A 98 13.10 17.25 -10.33
CA TYR A 98 14.35 16.95 -11.05
C TYR A 98 14.21 16.94 -12.57
N GLY A 99 13.02 16.93 -13.12
CA GLY A 99 12.81 17.02 -14.57
C GLY A 99 13.61 15.99 -15.36
N ALA A 100 14.55 16.47 -16.17
CA ALA A 100 15.36 15.60 -17.04
C ALA A 100 16.29 14.66 -16.28
N ASP A 101 16.65 15.01 -15.04
CA ASP A 101 17.56 14.20 -14.21
C ASP A 101 16.80 13.19 -13.34
N VAL A 102 15.49 13.11 -13.48
CA VAL A 102 14.65 12.27 -12.63
C VAL A 102 14.98 10.77 -12.68
N PRO A 103 15.41 10.17 -13.81
CA PRO A 103 15.65 8.72 -13.81
C PRO A 103 16.64 8.28 -12.74
N ASP A 104 17.74 9.00 -12.54
CA ASP A 104 18.74 8.66 -11.53
C ASP A 104 18.19 8.85 -10.12
N GLN A 105 17.43 9.92 -9.91
CA GLN A 105 16.84 10.22 -8.61
C GLN A 105 15.77 9.19 -8.23
N VAL A 106 14.93 8.79 -9.17
CA VAL A 106 13.93 7.77 -8.94
C VAL A 106 14.59 6.42 -8.66
N LYS A 107 15.64 6.09 -9.41
CA LYS A 107 16.36 4.84 -9.20
C LYS A 107 16.91 4.73 -7.78
N ALA A 108 17.56 5.80 -7.30
CA ALA A 108 18.11 5.83 -5.94
C ALA A 108 17.00 5.71 -4.90
N TYR A 109 15.92 6.46 -5.09
CA TYR A 109 14.79 6.46 -4.17
C TYR A 109 14.13 5.06 -4.10
N VAL A 110 13.86 4.46 -5.26
CA VAL A 110 13.23 3.14 -5.32
C VAL A 110 14.13 2.08 -4.70
N LYS A 111 15.44 2.18 -4.92
CA LYS A 111 16.38 1.26 -4.31
C LYS A 111 16.28 1.29 -2.80
N ASP A 112 16.28 2.48 -2.20
CA ASP A 112 16.16 2.62 -0.75
C ASP A 112 14.84 2.07 -0.23
N MET A 113 13.76 2.31 -0.95
CA MET A 113 12.43 1.80 -0.59
C MET A 113 12.38 0.27 -0.66
N CYS A 114 12.94 -0.30 -1.73
CA CYS A 114 12.98 -1.75 -1.90
C CYS A 114 13.79 -2.44 -0.80
N GLU A 115 14.94 -1.88 -0.47
CA GLU A 115 15.77 -2.42 0.60
C GLU A 115 15.02 -2.41 1.94
N ALA A 116 14.30 -1.32 2.22
CA ALA A 116 13.52 -1.20 3.44
C ALA A 116 12.39 -2.24 3.50
N VAL A 117 11.66 -2.41 2.40
CA VAL A 117 10.54 -3.35 2.32
C VAL A 117 11.01 -4.80 2.50
N HIS A 118 12.19 -5.13 1.97
CA HIS A 118 12.71 -6.49 2.03
C HIS A 118 13.48 -6.83 3.31
N ARG A 119 13.57 -5.89 4.23
CA ARG A 119 14.26 -6.09 5.51
C ARG A 119 13.44 -6.83 6.57
N LYS A 120 12.32 -7.33 6.25
CA LYS A 120 11.41 -7.99 7.21
C LYS A 120 12.12 -8.89 8.21
#